data_d8ec7103b144f7cbfe1cc4c12f9dda28
#
_entry.id   d8ec7103b144f7cbfe1cc4c12f9dda28
#
_cell.length_a   1.000
_cell.length_b   1.000
_cell.length_c   1.000
_cell.angle_alpha   90.00
_cell.angle_beta   90.00
_cell.angle_gamma   90.00
#
_symmetry.space_group_name_H-M   'P 1'
#
loop_
_entity.id
_entity.type
_entity.pdbx_description
1 polymer ?
#
loop_
_entity_poly.entity_id
_entity_poly.type
_entity_poly.pdbx_seq_one_letter_code
_entity_poly.pdbx_strand_id
1 'polypeptide(L)'
;VTEMNKERSLNLEKDIDKLKKLCIKLGDVSLVVIDPISAYLGKIDSNKNTDVRATLAPLASLAEELNISVLCISHLNKANNGDALSRVSGSIAFTALSRASFLVAKSNENLEKKLMLPLKNNLSKETSGFAYTLEETDIGKGISISKVSWESEPVIADPDEILGMGSSSKNPKSDRVVEFLNTLLVHGETSQSYISERAQEEGISRKQLENAKKKIGVLSRKKGYQGQWFWSLPNIESSKDPKGPKKKIGDLWDSLEKSRSLMLKEEQSFSPNFI
;
A
#
# COMPACT_ATOMS: atom_id res chain seq x y z
N VAL A 1 -2.16 -33.15 -16.12
CA VAL A 1 -2.14 -34.37 -15.31
C VAL A 1 -3.18 -35.33 -15.85
N THR A 2 -2.77 -36.55 -16.18
CA THR A 2 -3.66 -37.56 -16.77
C THR A 2 -4.13 -38.50 -15.66
N GLU A 3 -5.44 -38.58 -15.45
CA GLU A 3 -6.08 -39.53 -14.55
C GLU A 3 -7.20 -40.25 -15.34
N MET A 4 -7.16 -41.58 -15.40
CA MET A 4 -8.19 -42.40 -16.07
C MET A 4 -8.58 -41.88 -17.47
N ASN A 5 -7.61 -41.58 -18.33
CA ASN A 5 -7.79 -41.03 -19.68
C ASN A 5 -8.51 -39.66 -19.77
N LYS A 6 -8.59 -38.89 -18.66
CA LYS A 6 -9.05 -37.49 -18.70
C LYS A 6 -7.92 -36.56 -18.30
N GLU A 7 -7.65 -35.60 -19.15
CA GLU A 7 -6.74 -34.51 -18.82
C GLU A 7 -7.44 -33.53 -17.88
N ARG A 8 -6.75 -33.12 -16.84
CA ARG A 8 -7.18 -32.06 -15.92
C ARG A 8 -6.04 -31.12 -15.60
N SER A 9 -6.35 -29.92 -15.17
CA SER A 9 -5.37 -28.99 -14.68
C SER A 9 -4.61 -29.53 -13.45
N LEU A 10 -3.37 -29.11 -13.28
CA LEU A 10 -2.58 -29.38 -12.09
C LEU A 10 -3.34 -28.85 -10.84
N ASN A 11 -3.26 -29.57 -9.74
CA ASN A 11 -3.80 -29.17 -8.45
C ASN A 11 -2.69 -29.29 -7.42
N LEU A 12 -2.29 -28.19 -6.78
CA LEU A 12 -1.17 -28.16 -5.85
C LEU A 12 -1.41 -29.03 -4.60
N GLU A 13 -2.66 -29.16 -4.17
CA GLU A 13 -3.00 -30.02 -3.04
C GLU A 13 -2.74 -31.51 -3.34
N LYS A 14 -3.00 -31.94 -4.59
CA LYS A 14 -3.02 -33.36 -4.96
C LYS A 14 -1.80 -33.80 -5.77
N ASP A 15 -1.16 -32.90 -6.47
CA ASP A 15 -0.15 -33.22 -7.47
C ASP A 15 1.26 -32.75 -7.13
N ILE A 16 1.49 -32.28 -5.89
CA ILE A 16 2.82 -31.82 -5.48
C ILE A 16 3.90 -32.88 -5.66
N ASP A 17 3.58 -34.16 -5.37
CA ASP A 17 4.51 -35.28 -5.55
C ASP A 17 4.82 -35.53 -7.05
N LYS A 18 3.85 -35.29 -7.93
CA LYS A 18 4.05 -35.40 -9.39
C LYS A 18 4.97 -34.29 -9.86
N LEU A 19 4.77 -33.06 -9.35
CA LEU A 19 5.65 -31.92 -9.66
C LEU A 19 7.08 -32.22 -9.19
N LYS A 20 7.24 -32.73 -7.96
CA LYS A 20 8.54 -33.14 -7.41
C LYS A 20 9.24 -34.18 -8.30
N LYS A 21 8.53 -35.24 -8.65
CA LYS A 21 9.06 -36.30 -9.55
C LYS A 21 9.46 -35.74 -10.90
N LEU A 22 8.72 -34.79 -11.45
CA LEU A 22 9.04 -34.13 -12.71
C LEU A 22 10.32 -33.31 -12.60
N CYS A 23 10.46 -32.49 -11.54
CA CYS A 23 11.69 -31.70 -11.30
C CYS A 23 12.92 -32.62 -11.17
N ILE A 24 12.80 -33.73 -10.42
CA ILE A 24 13.89 -34.71 -10.26
C ILE A 24 14.23 -35.36 -11.61
N LYS A 25 13.23 -35.73 -12.41
CA LYS A 25 13.43 -36.34 -13.72
C LYS A 25 14.12 -35.40 -14.70
N LEU A 26 13.84 -34.09 -14.66
CA LEU A 26 14.48 -33.07 -15.50
C LEU A 26 15.92 -32.79 -15.08
N GLY A 27 16.23 -32.89 -13.78
CA GLY A 27 17.59 -32.89 -13.22
C GLY A 27 18.20 -31.51 -12.95
N ASP A 28 17.96 -30.51 -13.82
CA ASP A 28 18.60 -29.19 -13.78
C ASP A 28 17.59 -28.03 -13.57
N VAL A 29 16.46 -28.32 -12.92
CA VAL A 29 15.43 -27.31 -12.64
C VAL A 29 15.94 -26.37 -11.56
N SER A 30 16.03 -25.08 -11.88
CA SER A 30 16.38 -24.00 -10.95
C SER A 30 15.19 -23.13 -10.57
N LEU A 31 14.16 -23.08 -11.43
CA LEU A 31 12.97 -22.24 -11.25
C LEU A 31 11.71 -22.98 -11.69
N VAL A 32 10.66 -22.88 -10.86
CA VAL A 32 9.28 -23.25 -11.23
C VAL A 32 8.43 -21.99 -11.21
N VAL A 33 7.74 -21.70 -12.31
CA VAL A 33 6.80 -20.56 -12.41
C VAL A 33 5.37 -21.10 -12.42
N ILE A 34 4.51 -20.50 -11.58
CA ILE A 34 3.09 -20.83 -11.45
C ILE A 34 2.27 -19.57 -11.75
N ASP A 35 1.60 -19.53 -12.93
CA ASP A 35 0.87 -18.38 -13.45
C ASP A 35 -0.53 -18.77 -13.95
N PRO A 36 -1.60 -18.25 -13.34
CA PRO A 36 -1.65 -17.68 -11.99
C PRO A 36 -1.78 -18.78 -10.92
N ILE A 37 -1.26 -18.50 -9.72
CA ILE A 37 -1.34 -19.46 -8.59
C ILE A 37 -2.78 -19.89 -8.27
N SER A 38 -3.74 -18.95 -8.42
CA SER A 38 -5.16 -19.21 -8.14
C SER A 38 -5.77 -20.31 -9.01
N ALA A 39 -5.25 -20.55 -10.21
CA ALA A 39 -5.74 -21.62 -11.10
C ALA A 39 -5.40 -23.04 -10.59
N TYR A 40 -4.45 -23.17 -9.69
CA TYR A 40 -3.87 -24.44 -9.24
C TYR A 40 -4.16 -24.77 -7.77
N LEU A 41 -4.89 -23.92 -7.05
CA LEU A 41 -5.24 -24.11 -5.63
C LEU A 41 -6.33 -25.16 -5.39
N GLY A 42 -7.06 -25.56 -6.44
CA GLY A 42 -8.18 -26.48 -6.31
C GLY A 42 -9.46 -25.81 -5.79
N LYS A 43 -10.19 -26.51 -4.91
CA LYS A 43 -11.48 -26.03 -4.38
C LYS A 43 -11.36 -25.39 -3.00
N ILE A 44 -10.20 -24.87 -2.64
CA ILE A 44 -10.01 -24.20 -1.35
C ILE A 44 -10.63 -22.80 -1.38
N ASP A 45 -11.02 -22.32 -0.21
CA ASP A 45 -11.40 -20.92 -0.03
C ASP A 45 -10.14 -20.05 0.04
N SER A 46 -9.83 -19.35 -1.05
CA SER A 46 -8.66 -18.47 -1.15
C SER A 46 -8.67 -17.30 -0.16
N ASN A 47 -9.79 -17.05 0.54
CA ASN A 47 -9.88 -16.04 1.60
C ASN A 47 -9.53 -16.59 2.99
N LYS A 48 -9.49 -17.92 3.16
CA LYS A 48 -9.12 -18.54 4.43
C LYS A 48 -7.61 -18.78 4.50
N ASN A 49 -6.96 -18.05 5.42
CA ASN A 49 -5.50 -18.15 5.63
C ASN A 49 -5.03 -19.56 5.93
N THR A 50 -5.81 -20.35 6.68
CA THR A 50 -5.47 -21.74 7.05
C THR A 50 -5.42 -22.65 5.84
N ASP A 51 -6.41 -22.55 4.94
CA ASP A 51 -6.55 -23.40 3.77
C ASP A 51 -5.45 -23.09 2.74
N VAL A 52 -5.19 -21.80 2.52
CA VAL A 52 -4.11 -21.33 1.65
C VAL A 52 -2.74 -21.79 2.18
N ARG A 53 -2.50 -21.67 3.50
CA ARG A 53 -1.25 -22.13 4.12
C ARG A 53 -1.06 -23.63 3.97
N ALA A 54 -2.10 -24.42 4.22
CA ALA A 54 -2.04 -25.88 4.08
C ALA A 54 -1.70 -26.31 2.65
N THR A 55 -2.22 -25.60 1.65
CA THR A 55 -1.96 -25.91 0.23
C THR A 55 -0.58 -25.44 -0.24
N LEU A 56 -0.07 -24.32 0.26
CA LEU A 56 1.20 -23.76 -0.18
C LEU A 56 2.41 -24.27 0.62
N ALA A 57 2.24 -24.78 1.85
CA ALA A 57 3.34 -25.28 2.65
C ALA A 57 4.10 -26.44 1.97
N PRO A 58 3.44 -27.42 1.32
CA PRO A 58 4.14 -28.47 0.59
C PRO A 58 4.95 -27.94 -0.60
N LEU A 59 4.50 -26.84 -1.24
CA LEU A 59 5.25 -26.18 -2.32
C LEU A 59 6.54 -25.53 -1.80
N ALA A 60 6.46 -24.89 -0.63
CA ALA A 60 7.63 -24.31 0.03
C ALA A 60 8.63 -25.40 0.43
N SER A 61 8.16 -26.53 0.99
CA SER A 61 9.01 -27.68 1.31
C SER A 61 9.68 -28.31 0.10
N LEU A 62 8.95 -28.39 -1.02
CA LEU A 62 9.51 -28.87 -2.31
C LEU A 62 10.63 -27.95 -2.79
N ALA A 63 10.43 -26.63 -2.71
CA ALA A 63 11.45 -25.65 -3.11
C ALA A 63 12.73 -25.78 -2.27
N GLU A 64 12.59 -25.96 -0.96
CA GLU A 64 13.72 -26.15 -0.03
C GLU A 64 14.43 -27.49 -0.30
N GLU A 65 13.69 -28.58 -0.42
CA GLU A 65 14.24 -29.93 -0.60
C GLU A 65 15.03 -30.09 -1.92
N LEU A 66 14.52 -29.49 -3.00
CA LEU A 66 15.16 -29.56 -4.31
C LEU A 66 16.12 -28.40 -4.57
N ASN A 67 16.25 -27.46 -3.62
CA ASN A 67 17.05 -26.22 -3.76
C ASN A 67 16.70 -25.45 -5.03
N ILE A 68 15.40 -25.25 -5.28
CA ILE A 68 14.86 -24.53 -6.44
C ILE A 68 14.10 -23.29 -5.98
N SER A 69 13.97 -22.31 -6.87
CA SER A 69 13.10 -21.17 -6.68
C SER A 69 11.69 -21.44 -7.21
N VAL A 70 10.67 -20.97 -6.48
CA VAL A 70 9.29 -21.01 -6.97
C VAL A 70 8.76 -19.58 -7.07
N LEU A 71 8.37 -19.17 -8.28
CA LEU A 71 7.75 -17.89 -8.57
C LEU A 71 6.25 -18.08 -8.79
N CYS A 72 5.43 -17.47 -7.92
CA CYS A 72 3.98 -17.48 -8.05
C CYS A 72 3.48 -16.14 -8.56
N ILE A 73 2.71 -16.12 -9.62
CA ILE A 73 2.04 -14.93 -10.15
C ILE A 73 0.60 -14.91 -9.61
N SER A 74 0.17 -13.75 -9.12
CA SER A 74 -1.18 -13.56 -8.60
C SER A 74 -1.74 -12.22 -9.05
N HIS A 75 -3.04 -12.17 -9.31
CA HIS A 75 -3.75 -10.94 -9.58
C HIS A 75 -4.26 -10.31 -8.30
N LEU A 76 -4.30 -8.98 -8.28
CA LEU A 76 -4.88 -8.25 -7.16
C LEU A 76 -6.42 -8.32 -7.21
N ASN A 77 -7.05 -8.44 -6.04
CA ASN A 77 -8.48 -8.31 -5.92
C ASN A 77 -8.94 -6.88 -6.23
N LYS A 78 -10.12 -6.76 -6.83
CA LYS A 78 -10.76 -5.47 -7.12
C LYS A 78 -11.29 -4.75 -5.87
N ALA A 79 -11.26 -5.38 -4.70
CA ALA A 79 -11.71 -4.76 -3.45
C ALA A 79 -10.84 -3.54 -3.11
N ASN A 80 -11.49 -2.40 -2.86
CA ASN A 80 -10.82 -1.13 -2.57
C ASN A 80 -10.54 -0.93 -1.07
N ASN A 81 -10.74 -1.96 -0.24
CA ASN A 81 -10.59 -1.87 1.20
C ASN A 81 -9.40 -2.72 1.66
N GLY A 82 -8.42 -2.09 2.29
CA GLY A 82 -7.24 -2.74 2.85
C GLY A 82 -5.92 -2.25 2.27
N ASP A 83 -4.80 -2.72 2.81
CA ASP A 83 -3.45 -2.45 2.32
C ASP A 83 -3.10 -3.28 1.08
N ALA A 84 -1.98 -2.96 0.42
CA ALA A 84 -1.52 -3.66 -0.77
C ALA A 84 -1.32 -5.17 -0.53
N LEU A 85 -0.85 -5.54 0.66
CA LEU A 85 -0.67 -6.93 1.06
C LEU A 85 -1.98 -7.71 1.12
N SER A 86 -3.06 -7.09 1.62
CA SER A 86 -4.38 -7.72 1.75
C SER A 86 -5.10 -7.91 0.42
N ARG A 87 -4.68 -7.18 -0.64
CA ARG A 87 -5.23 -7.31 -1.99
C ARG A 87 -4.69 -8.49 -2.78
N VAL A 88 -3.63 -9.13 -2.31
CA VAL A 88 -3.07 -10.31 -2.98
C VAL A 88 -4.02 -11.48 -2.80
N SER A 89 -4.78 -11.82 -3.83
CA SER A 89 -5.68 -13.01 -3.91
C SER A 89 -6.59 -13.23 -2.70
N GLY A 90 -6.94 -12.20 -1.94
CA GLY A 90 -7.88 -12.26 -0.81
C GLY A 90 -7.32 -12.83 0.50
N SER A 91 -6.10 -13.36 0.51
CA SER A 91 -5.48 -13.91 1.73
C SER A 91 -4.05 -13.43 1.91
N ILE A 92 -3.78 -12.89 3.09
CA ILE A 92 -2.42 -12.51 3.53
C ILE A 92 -1.46 -13.71 3.60
N ALA A 93 -1.99 -14.95 3.55
CA ALA A 93 -1.19 -16.16 3.61
C ALA A 93 -0.24 -16.31 2.41
N PHE A 94 -0.61 -15.80 1.23
CA PHE A 94 0.27 -15.81 0.05
C PHE A 94 1.57 -15.05 0.30
N THR A 95 1.46 -13.84 0.81
CA THR A 95 2.62 -13.01 1.14
C THR A 95 3.32 -13.47 2.41
N ALA A 96 2.59 -14.02 3.39
CA ALA A 96 3.18 -14.49 4.63
C ALA A 96 4.14 -15.66 4.42
N LEU A 97 3.83 -16.60 3.51
CA LEU A 97 4.67 -17.76 3.19
C LEU A 97 5.84 -17.43 2.26
N SER A 98 5.72 -16.41 1.43
CA SER A 98 6.79 -16.02 0.49
C SER A 98 8.00 -15.42 1.23
N ARG A 99 9.20 -15.62 0.70
CA ARG A 99 10.43 -14.96 1.15
C ARG A 99 10.51 -13.52 0.65
N ALA A 100 10.05 -13.29 -0.57
CA ALA A 100 9.90 -11.97 -1.17
C ALA A 100 8.57 -11.88 -1.90
N SER A 101 7.95 -10.70 -1.91
CA SER A 101 6.74 -10.39 -2.67
C SER A 101 6.89 -9.03 -3.29
N PHE A 102 6.46 -8.90 -4.53
CA PHE A 102 6.53 -7.65 -5.29
C PHE A 102 5.17 -7.30 -5.85
N LEU A 103 4.82 -6.02 -5.79
CA LEU A 103 3.72 -5.44 -6.52
C LEU A 103 4.22 -5.01 -7.90
N VAL A 104 3.50 -5.39 -8.95
CA VAL A 104 3.69 -4.83 -10.30
C VAL A 104 2.47 -3.98 -10.64
N ALA A 105 2.68 -2.68 -10.85
CA ALA A 105 1.61 -1.72 -11.10
C ALA A 105 2.04 -0.67 -12.11
N LYS A 106 1.08 0.09 -12.67
CA LYS A 106 1.37 1.29 -13.45
C LYS A 106 1.80 2.41 -12.50
N SER A 107 2.72 3.26 -12.96
CA SER A 107 3.02 4.51 -12.26
C SER A 107 1.82 5.47 -12.33
N ASN A 108 1.56 6.18 -11.24
CA ASN A 108 0.54 7.23 -11.20
C ASN A 108 0.99 8.52 -11.89
N GLU A 109 2.30 8.73 -11.99
CA GLU A 109 2.91 9.92 -12.58
C GLU A 109 3.10 9.78 -14.09
N ASN A 110 3.46 8.58 -14.55
CA ASN A 110 3.70 8.28 -15.95
C ASN A 110 3.09 6.91 -16.31
N LEU A 111 2.01 6.90 -17.09
CA LEU A 111 1.26 5.70 -17.44
C LEU A 111 2.03 4.70 -18.33
N GLU A 112 3.08 5.14 -19.02
CA GLU A 112 3.97 4.27 -19.80
C GLU A 112 4.88 3.45 -18.89
N LYS A 113 5.23 3.99 -17.71
CA LYS A 113 6.07 3.32 -16.73
C LYS A 113 5.29 2.28 -15.94
N LYS A 114 5.96 1.17 -15.68
CA LYS A 114 5.53 0.13 -14.75
C LYS A 114 6.51 0.11 -13.58
N LEU A 115 6.00 -0.14 -12.40
CA LEU A 115 6.75 -0.21 -11.16
C LEU A 115 6.71 -1.64 -10.64
N MET A 116 7.84 -2.14 -10.18
CA MET A 116 7.98 -3.39 -9.44
C MET A 116 8.45 -3.05 -8.02
N LEU A 117 7.53 -2.99 -7.07
CA LEU A 117 7.75 -2.50 -5.71
C LEU A 117 7.74 -3.64 -4.70
N PRO A 118 8.68 -3.69 -3.74
CA PRO A 118 8.69 -4.71 -2.71
C PRO A 118 7.49 -4.52 -1.76
N LEU A 119 6.68 -5.57 -1.58
CA LEU A 119 5.66 -5.68 -0.54
C LEU A 119 6.21 -6.35 0.72
N LYS A 120 7.11 -7.30 0.53
CA LYS A 120 7.80 -8.03 1.58
C LYS A 120 9.16 -8.47 1.05
N ASN A 121 10.18 -8.30 1.85
CA ASN A 121 11.52 -8.81 1.53
C ASN A 121 12.21 -9.28 2.81
N ASN A 122 12.38 -10.60 2.93
CA ASN A 122 13.13 -11.22 4.02
C ASN A 122 14.57 -11.57 3.63
N LEU A 123 14.97 -11.28 2.38
CA LEU A 123 16.27 -11.66 1.81
C LEU A 123 17.26 -10.50 1.83
N SER A 124 16.77 -9.25 1.88
CA SER A 124 17.59 -8.04 1.83
C SER A 124 17.00 -6.96 2.76
N LYS A 125 17.87 -6.05 3.19
CA LYS A 125 17.48 -4.83 3.92
C LYS A 125 16.96 -3.74 2.96
N GLU A 126 17.20 -3.88 1.68
CA GLU A 126 16.82 -2.90 0.67
C GLU A 126 15.32 -2.95 0.39
N THR A 127 14.70 -1.79 0.37
CA THR A 127 13.26 -1.61 0.16
C THR A 127 12.93 -0.86 -1.12
N SER A 128 13.94 -0.54 -1.93
CA SER A 128 13.74 0.11 -3.24
C SER A 128 13.14 -0.87 -4.25
N GLY A 129 12.32 -0.33 -5.12
CA GLY A 129 11.75 -1.03 -6.26
C GLY A 129 12.48 -0.71 -7.55
N PHE A 130 11.89 -1.15 -8.65
CA PHE A 130 12.40 -0.95 -10.02
C PHE A 130 11.31 -0.33 -10.88
N ALA A 131 11.71 0.50 -11.87
CA ALA A 131 10.82 0.96 -12.92
C ALA A 131 11.22 0.35 -14.26
N TYR A 132 10.23 0.16 -15.13
CA TYR A 132 10.46 -0.32 -16.48
C TYR A 132 9.39 0.19 -17.45
N THR A 133 9.71 0.21 -18.72
CA THR A 133 8.80 0.45 -19.84
C THR A 133 8.70 -0.79 -20.71
N LEU A 134 7.65 -0.85 -21.51
CA LEU A 134 7.49 -1.86 -22.56
C LEU A 134 7.73 -1.17 -23.90
N GLU A 135 8.76 -1.61 -24.59
CA GLU A 135 9.14 -1.10 -25.90
C GLU A 135 8.78 -2.13 -26.99
N GLU A 136 8.27 -1.65 -28.10
CA GLU A 136 8.08 -2.48 -29.26
C GLU A 136 9.42 -2.68 -29.98
N THR A 137 9.79 -3.91 -30.26
CA THR A 137 11.05 -4.27 -30.90
C THR A 137 10.78 -5.24 -32.04
N ASP A 138 11.26 -4.90 -33.23
CA ASP A 138 11.23 -5.83 -34.38
C ASP A 138 12.41 -6.80 -34.25
N ILE A 139 12.10 -8.09 -34.21
CA ILE A 139 13.09 -9.18 -34.21
C ILE A 139 13.39 -9.71 -35.61
N GLY A 140 12.94 -9.02 -36.64
CA GLY A 140 13.10 -9.39 -38.05
C GLY A 140 11.91 -10.17 -38.61
N LYS A 141 11.85 -10.29 -39.93
CA LYS A 141 10.76 -10.93 -40.67
C LYS A 141 9.36 -10.36 -40.41
N GLY A 142 9.26 -9.08 -40.00
CA GLY A 142 8.00 -8.43 -39.69
C GLY A 142 7.36 -8.92 -38.39
N ILE A 143 8.13 -9.52 -37.47
CA ILE A 143 7.65 -9.96 -36.15
C ILE A 143 8.02 -8.90 -35.13
N SER A 144 7.02 -8.22 -34.58
CA SER A 144 7.17 -7.28 -33.48
C SER A 144 6.86 -7.93 -32.14
N ILE A 145 7.70 -7.69 -31.15
CA ILE A 145 7.55 -8.19 -29.78
C ILE A 145 7.69 -7.06 -28.77
N SER A 146 7.11 -7.26 -27.60
CA SER A 146 7.33 -6.36 -26.45
C SER A 146 8.63 -6.74 -25.74
N LYS A 147 9.49 -5.74 -25.54
CA LYS A 147 10.73 -5.83 -24.76
C LYS A 147 10.59 -5.04 -23.47
N VAL A 148 11.02 -5.60 -22.35
CA VAL A 148 11.14 -4.89 -21.07
C VAL A 148 12.43 -4.09 -21.08
N SER A 149 12.33 -2.78 -20.86
CA SER A 149 13.46 -1.86 -20.69
C SER A 149 13.46 -1.33 -19.25
N TRP A 150 14.42 -1.79 -18.45
CA TRP A 150 14.57 -1.40 -17.04
C TRP A 150 15.24 -0.05 -16.91
N GLU A 151 14.76 0.78 -15.99
CA GLU A 151 15.46 1.99 -15.58
C GLU A 151 16.62 1.63 -14.64
N SER A 152 17.71 2.39 -14.72
CA SER A 152 18.92 2.17 -13.90
C SER A 152 18.74 2.65 -12.46
N GLU A 153 17.88 3.64 -12.25
CA GLU A 153 17.66 4.25 -10.94
C GLU A 153 16.64 3.46 -10.13
N PRO A 154 16.91 3.21 -8.85
CA PRO A 154 15.99 2.56 -7.95
C PRO A 154 14.78 3.48 -7.67
N VAL A 155 13.61 2.89 -7.50
CA VAL A 155 12.37 3.59 -7.18
C VAL A 155 12.03 3.42 -5.71
N ILE A 156 11.82 4.55 -5.03
CA ILE A 156 11.28 4.59 -3.67
C ILE A 156 9.83 5.08 -3.76
N ALA A 157 8.89 4.16 -3.66
CA ALA A 157 7.46 4.47 -3.69
C ALA A 157 6.72 3.54 -2.72
N ASP A 158 5.66 4.07 -2.10
CA ASP A 158 4.79 3.27 -1.24
C ASP A 158 3.80 2.48 -2.10
N PRO A 159 3.78 1.13 -2.02
CA PRO A 159 2.82 0.31 -2.74
C PRO A 159 1.35 0.69 -2.47
N ASP A 160 1.02 1.15 -1.26
CA ASP A 160 -0.31 1.57 -0.89
C ASP A 160 -0.71 2.86 -1.62
N GLU A 161 0.22 3.81 -1.77
CA GLU A 161 0.00 5.03 -2.55
C GLU A 161 -0.21 4.74 -4.05
N ILE A 162 0.60 3.85 -4.61
CA ILE A 162 0.49 3.45 -6.02
C ILE A 162 -0.86 2.78 -6.31
N LEU A 163 -1.37 1.98 -5.38
CA LEU A 163 -2.69 1.34 -5.51
C LEU A 163 -3.85 2.28 -5.16
N GLY A 164 -3.58 3.56 -4.86
CA GLY A 164 -4.59 4.53 -4.44
C GLY A 164 -5.09 4.30 -3.01
N MET A 165 -4.32 3.58 -2.19
CA MET A 165 -4.67 3.21 -0.82
C MET A 165 -3.85 4.00 0.21
N GLY A 166 -2.69 4.52 -0.17
CA GLY A 166 -1.78 5.35 0.65
C GLY A 166 -2.34 6.70 1.07
N SER A 167 -3.57 6.92 0.72
CA SER A 167 -4.44 7.90 1.35
C SER A 167 -5.78 7.25 1.70
N SER A 168 -5.80 6.33 2.65
CA SER A 168 -7.03 6.01 3.38
C SER A 168 -7.52 7.23 4.16
N SER A 169 -7.05 8.42 3.82
CA SER A 169 -7.55 9.71 4.25
C SER A 169 -7.76 10.72 3.12
N LYS A 170 -7.54 10.40 1.87
CA LYS A 170 -8.04 11.24 0.77
C LYS A 170 -9.33 10.70 0.18
N ASN A 171 -10.32 10.49 1.02
CA ASN A 171 -11.68 10.81 0.64
C ASN A 171 -11.71 12.36 0.60
N PRO A 172 -11.73 13.02 -0.58
CA PRO A 172 -11.70 14.50 -0.65
C PRO A 172 -12.82 15.11 0.18
N LYS A 173 -13.92 14.36 0.38
CA LYS A 173 -15.04 14.71 1.28
C LYS A 173 -14.67 14.59 2.75
N SER A 174 -13.83 13.62 3.15
CA SER A 174 -13.41 13.46 4.55
C SER A 174 -12.35 14.48 4.94
N ASP A 175 -11.42 14.79 4.05
CA ASP A 175 -10.34 15.76 4.32
C ASP A 175 -10.89 17.19 4.31
N ARG A 176 -11.84 17.51 3.42
CA ARG A 176 -12.59 18.76 3.48
C ARG A 176 -13.30 18.93 4.82
N VAL A 177 -13.88 17.88 5.40
CA VAL A 177 -14.56 17.96 6.71
C VAL A 177 -13.55 18.11 7.84
N VAL A 178 -12.38 17.46 7.77
CA VAL A 178 -11.28 17.63 8.72
C VAL A 178 -10.72 19.05 8.66
N GLU A 179 -10.48 19.57 7.47
CA GLU A 179 -10.02 20.94 7.26
C GLU A 179 -11.04 21.97 7.77
N PHE A 180 -12.32 21.75 7.48
CA PHE A 180 -13.43 22.55 8.01
C PHE A 180 -13.41 22.60 9.54
N LEU A 181 -13.27 21.45 10.22
CA LEU A 181 -13.20 21.42 11.68
C LEU A 181 -11.94 22.10 12.23
N ASN A 182 -10.79 21.87 11.60
CA ASN A 182 -9.55 22.52 11.99
C ASN A 182 -9.66 24.06 11.91
N THR A 183 -10.22 24.57 10.81
CA THR A 183 -10.43 26.02 10.62
C THR A 183 -11.32 26.63 11.70
N LEU A 184 -12.40 25.93 12.11
CA LEU A 184 -13.29 26.43 13.14
C LEU A 184 -12.72 26.32 14.56
N LEU A 185 -11.83 25.36 14.81
CA LEU A 185 -11.31 25.05 16.15
C LEU A 185 -9.88 25.58 16.39
N VAL A 186 -9.19 26.10 15.37
CA VAL A 186 -7.82 26.63 15.49
C VAL A 186 -7.72 27.81 16.48
N HIS A 187 -8.77 28.60 16.58
CA HIS A 187 -8.83 29.77 17.48
C HIS A 187 -9.37 29.46 18.88
N GLY A 188 -9.66 28.19 19.18
CA GLY A 188 -10.12 27.77 20.50
C GLY A 188 -11.44 27.00 20.50
N GLU A 189 -12.06 26.94 21.70
CA GLU A 189 -13.32 26.22 21.89
C GLU A 189 -14.48 26.88 21.11
N THR A 190 -15.22 26.06 20.33
CA THR A 190 -16.37 26.52 19.57
C THR A 190 -17.63 25.71 19.96
N SER A 191 -18.80 26.35 19.99
CA SER A 191 -20.04 25.66 20.37
C SER A 191 -20.45 24.64 19.30
N GLN A 192 -20.93 23.49 19.74
CA GLN A 192 -21.37 22.41 18.84
C GLN A 192 -22.53 22.86 17.92
N SER A 193 -23.44 23.73 18.42
CA SER A 193 -24.53 24.28 17.63
C SER A 193 -24.01 25.08 16.45
N TYR A 194 -23.07 25.99 16.66
CA TYR A 194 -22.43 26.79 15.62
C TYR A 194 -21.71 25.91 14.58
N ILE A 195 -20.92 24.92 15.05
CA ILE A 195 -20.25 23.98 14.15
C ILE A 195 -21.25 23.20 13.30
N SER A 196 -22.38 22.76 13.90
CA SER A 196 -23.42 22.00 13.18
C SER A 196 -24.14 22.85 12.15
N GLU A 197 -24.44 24.09 12.46
CA GLU A 197 -25.05 25.06 11.53
C GLU A 197 -24.14 25.33 10.34
N ARG A 198 -22.86 25.66 10.59
CA ARG A 198 -21.88 25.87 9.54
C ARG A 198 -21.63 24.62 8.70
N ALA A 199 -21.64 23.44 9.30
CA ALA A 199 -21.50 22.18 8.60
C ALA A 199 -22.71 21.93 7.65
N GLN A 200 -23.90 22.31 8.06
CA GLN A 200 -25.10 22.18 7.22
C GLN A 200 -25.04 23.13 6.03
N GLU A 201 -24.58 24.37 6.20
CA GLU A 201 -24.36 25.33 5.12
C GLU A 201 -23.37 24.80 4.07
N GLU A 202 -22.31 24.11 4.53
CA GLU A 202 -21.29 23.50 3.68
C GLU A 202 -21.69 22.14 3.10
N GLY A 203 -22.94 21.66 3.35
CA GLY A 203 -23.43 20.37 2.89
C GLY A 203 -22.77 19.16 3.57
N ILE A 204 -22.19 19.37 4.78
CA ILE A 204 -21.54 18.32 5.57
C ILE A 204 -22.59 17.63 6.45
N SER A 205 -22.77 16.31 6.26
CA SER A 205 -23.69 15.54 7.06
C SER A 205 -23.18 15.33 8.49
N ARG A 206 -24.10 15.17 9.44
CA ARG A 206 -23.78 14.87 10.85
C ARG A 206 -22.84 13.67 11.01
N LYS A 207 -23.02 12.61 10.20
CA LYS A 207 -22.16 11.41 10.22
C LYS A 207 -20.72 11.72 9.78
N GLN A 208 -20.56 12.54 8.75
CA GLN A 208 -19.23 12.99 8.30
C GLN A 208 -18.54 13.84 9.37
N LEU A 209 -19.28 14.75 10.01
CA LEU A 209 -18.78 15.60 11.08
C LEU A 209 -18.29 14.78 12.28
N GLU A 210 -19.09 13.80 12.74
CA GLU A 210 -18.71 12.90 13.86
C GLU A 210 -17.50 12.01 13.50
N ASN A 211 -17.40 11.56 12.26
CA ASN A 211 -16.24 10.79 11.81
C ASN A 211 -14.96 11.66 11.80
N ALA A 212 -15.03 12.87 11.29
CA ALA A 212 -13.91 13.81 11.29
C ALA A 212 -13.50 14.20 12.73
N LYS A 213 -14.47 14.45 13.61
CA LYS A 213 -14.26 14.69 15.03
C LYS A 213 -13.43 13.59 15.68
N LYS A 214 -13.80 12.32 15.46
CA LYS A 214 -13.04 11.16 15.97
C LYS A 214 -11.63 11.09 15.37
N LYS A 215 -11.51 11.35 14.05
CA LYS A 215 -10.24 11.28 13.33
C LYS A 215 -9.18 12.24 13.85
N ILE A 216 -9.57 13.48 14.21
CA ILE A 216 -8.65 14.49 14.73
C ILE A 216 -8.67 14.63 16.25
N GLY A 217 -9.39 13.75 16.94
CA GLY A 217 -9.38 13.69 18.42
C GLY A 217 -10.04 14.88 19.11
N VAL A 218 -11.03 15.54 18.49
CA VAL A 218 -11.73 16.69 19.06
C VAL A 218 -12.34 16.36 20.42
N LEU A 219 -12.02 17.15 21.41
CA LEU A 219 -12.55 17.06 22.77
C LEU A 219 -13.93 17.73 22.83
N SER A 220 -14.86 17.15 23.61
CA SER A 220 -16.17 17.72 23.87
C SER A 220 -16.34 18.02 25.35
N ARG A 221 -16.71 19.25 25.68
CA ARG A 221 -16.94 19.68 27.03
C ARG A 221 -18.30 20.39 27.16
N LYS A 222 -19.07 20.06 28.17
CA LYS A 222 -20.33 20.75 28.48
C LYS A 222 -20.04 21.92 29.43
N LYS A 223 -20.52 23.13 29.15
CA LYS A 223 -20.40 24.29 30.01
C LYS A 223 -21.74 24.57 30.71
N GLY A 224 -21.74 24.51 32.05
CA GLY A 224 -22.90 24.79 32.91
C GLY A 224 -23.89 23.62 33.08
N TYR A 225 -24.81 23.75 34.06
CA TYR A 225 -25.71 22.68 34.53
C TYR A 225 -26.76 22.26 33.45
N GLN A 226 -27.18 23.19 32.58
CA GLN A 226 -27.99 22.92 31.36
C GLN A 226 -27.32 23.48 30.10
N GLY A 227 -25.98 23.60 30.12
CA GLY A 227 -25.21 24.36 29.19
C GLY A 227 -24.97 23.65 27.84
N GLN A 228 -24.49 24.44 26.90
CA GLN A 228 -24.14 23.99 25.57
C GLN A 228 -22.86 23.14 25.56
N TRP A 229 -22.75 22.26 24.55
CA TRP A 229 -21.53 21.54 24.29
C TRP A 229 -20.57 22.37 23.45
N PHE A 230 -19.30 22.35 23.86
CA PHE A 230 -18.19 22.98 23.15
C PHE A 230 -17.21 21.94 22.68
N TRP A 231 -16.64 22.18 21.52
CA TRP A 231 -15.62 21.34 20.92
C TRP A 231 -14.31 22.12 20.89
N SER A 232 -13.18 21.43 21.13
CA SER A 232 -11.83 21.98 21.03
C SER A 232 -10.89 20.92 20.45
N LEU A 233 -9.82 21.36 19.81
CA LEU A 233 -8.72 20.48 19.46
C LEU A 233 -8.02 19.98 20.74
N PRO A 234 -7.43 18.76 20.73
CA PRO A 234 -6.61 18.29 21.83
C PRO A 234 -5.42 19.24 21.98
N ASN A 235 -5.34 19.91 23.14
CA ASN A 235 -4.22 20.78 23.45
C ASN A 235 -2.99 19.91 23.71
N ILE A 236 -1.93 20.05 22.92
CA ILE A 236 -0.67 19.29 23.06
C ILE A 236 0.03 19.62 24.40
N GLU A 237 -0.46 20.63 25.15
CA GLU A 237 0.11 21.06 26.42
C GLU A 237 -0.38 20.30 27.68
N SER A 238 -1.25 19.30 27.57
CA SER A 238 -1.79 18.61 28.78
C SER A 238 -1.37 17.15 28.95
N SER A 239 -0.20 16.74 28.50
CA SER A 239 0.47 15.57 29.07
C SER A 239 1.26 16.02 30.29
N LYS A 240 0.69 15.83 31.50
CA LYS A 240 1.41 15.93 32.76
C LYS A 240 2.47 14.84 32.83
N ASP A 241 3.66 15.15 32.35
CA ASP A 241 4.89 14.43 32.69
C ASP A 241 5.93 15.48 33.12
N PRO A 242 6.45 15.43 34.37
CA PRO A 242 7.17 16.57 34.96
C PRO A 242 8.66 16.60 34.69
N LYS A 243 9.19 16.02 33.60
CA LYS A 243 10.62 16.09 33.25
C LYS A 243 10.88 16.06 31.74
N GLY A 244 10.79 17.23 31.09
CA GLY A 244 11.28 17.44 29.71
C GLY A 244 11.16 18.91 29.28
N PRO A 245 12.06 19.47 28.45
CA PRO A 245 12.01 20.87 28.06
C PRO A 245 10.80 21.17 27.16
N LYS A 246 10.00 22.15 27.55
CA LYS A 246 8.82 22.64 26.84
C LYS A 246 9.24 23.34 25.54
N LYS A 247 9.04 22.71 24.39
CA LYS A 247 9.07 23.39 23.07
C LYS A 247 7.71 24.05 22.83
N LYS A 248 7.71 25.38 22.68
CA LYS A 248 6.51 26.16 22.29
C LYS A 248 6.21 25.95 20.82
N ILE A 249 4.91 25.91 20.46
CA ILE A 249 4.43 25.77 19.06
C ILE A 249 5.01 26.86 18.15
N GLY A 250 5.31 28.06 18.67
CA GLY A 250 6.03 29.11 17.96
C GLY A 250 7.38 28.67 17.40
N ASP A 251 8.14 27.87 18.17
CA ASP A 251 9.47 27.39 17.78
C ASP A 251 9.39 26.39 16.58
N LEU A 252 8.24 25.71 16.42
CA LEU A 252 8.01 24.78 15.30
C LEU A 252 7.66 25.55 14.02
N TRP A 253 6.87 26.61 14.12
CA TRP A 253 6.53 27.47 12.97
C TRP A 253 7.73 28.27 12.48
N ASP A 254 8.54 28.83 13.39
CA ASP A 254 9.79 29.50 13.04
C ASP A 254 10.79 28.55 12.37
N SER A 255 10.82 27.28 12.78
CA SER A 255 11.62 26.25 12.15
C SER A 255 11.13 25.89 10.75
N LEU A 256 9.82 25.82 10.54
CA LEU A 256 9.20 25.53 9.23
C LEU A 256 9.34 26.70 8.26
N GLU A 257 9.14 27.95 8.73
CA GLU A 257 9.37 29.14 7.91
C GLU A 257 10.84 29.30 7.51
N LYS A 258 11.76 28.98 8.42
CA LYS A 258 13.19 29.01 8.14
C LYS A 258 13.60 27.97 7.10
N SER A 259 13.01 26.76 7.18
CA SER A 259 13.22 25.69 6.18
C SER A 259 12.64 26.08 4.82
N ARG A 260 11.45 26.69 4.77
CA ARG A 260 10.83 27.19 3.56
C ARG A 260 11.60 28.33 2.91
N SER A 261 12.15 29.25 3.73
CA SER A 261 12.98 30.35 3.27
C SER A 261 14.34 29.89 2.74
N LEU A 262 14.88 28.79 3.25
CA LEU A 262 16.12 28.16 2.76
C LEU A 262 15.87 27.48 1.39
N MET A 263 14.77 26.76 1.22
CA MET A 263 14.40 26.14 -0.07
C MET A 263 14.19 27.18 -1.17
N LEU A 264 13.52 28.30 -0.87
CA LEU A 264 13.30 29.37 -1.83
C LEU A 264 14.59 30.13 -2.22
N LYS A 265 15.62 30.10 -1.36
CA LYS A 265 16.94 30.70 -1.69
C LYS A 265 17.80 29.77 -2.54
N GLU A 266 17.66 28.45 -2.39
CA GLU A 266 18.36 27.48 -3.26
C GLU A 266 17.79 27.46 -4.68
N GLU A 267 16.46 27.64 -4.87
CA GLU A 267 15.87 27.75 -6.20
C GLU A 267 16.30 29.02 -6.96
N GLN A 268 16.68 30.10 -6.27
CA GLN A 268 17.13 31.35 -6.91
C GLN A 268 18.64 31.36 -7.26
N SER A 269 19.40 30.37 -6.79
CA SER A 269 20.87 30.30 -7.05
C SER A 269 21.24 29.44 -8.26
N PHE A 270 20.28 28.78 -8.91
CA PHE A 270 20.52 28.01 -10.12
C PHE A 270 20.15 28.83 -11.37
N SER A 271 21.08 29.69 -11.81
CA SER A 271 21.11 30.21 -13.18
C SER A 271 21.99 29.32 -14.04
N PRO A 272 21.49 28.73 -15.12
CA PRO A 272 22.35 28.00 -16.03
C PRO A 272 23.15 28.99 -16.89
N ASN A 273 24.45 29.08 -16.69
CA ASN A 273 25.34 29.64 -17.69
C ASN A 273 25.48 28.65 -18.84
N PHE A 274 24.84 29.00 -19.98
CA PHE A 274 25.20 28.45 -21.28
C PHE A 274 26.47 29.10 -21.79
N ILE A 275 27.48 28.35 -22.05
CA ILE A 275 28.46 28.51 -23.15
C ILE A 275 28.62 27.15 -23.82
#